data_b464001ef83e4e533f6be1bc260a5208
#
_entry.id   b464001ef83e4e533f6be1bc260a5208
#
_cell.length_a   1.000
_cell.length_b   1.000
_cell.length_c   1.000
_cell.angle_alpha   90.00
_cell.angle_beta   90.00
_cell.angle_gamma   90.00
#
_symmetry.space_group_name_H-M   'P 1'
#
loop_
_entity.id
_entity.type
_entity.pdbx_description
1 polymer ?
#
loop_
_entity_poly.entity_id
_entity_poly.type
_entity_poly.pdbx_seq_one_letter_code
_entity_poly.pdbx_strand_id
1 'polypeptide(L)'
;MDKILKTQFVGFSFALALLSSLGSQAQSHSGALSLPTPTQEAKPGVRWWWMGSAVDKENLKWNLDEYAKAGIGAVEITPLYGVQGNDKNDILYLSPKWMEMLKFVEEENKKVGIETDMATGTGWPFGGPWVPINEAACKAVFVDTIVDVKQKLMEIEFNVPQKERDFAKLKLIKAYPVEGQNRKKRVIALYESRTRQKVKRAAPGGEGYVIDHFDSTAVANYLAHIDSAFVANKTPYPHTFFNDSYEVYGANWTPKLLTEFENMHGYKLQEKFPEFLDGDAVVVSDYRETLGDMLLHNFTEQWTKWANKRGAITRNQAHGSPANLIDCYAAVDIPEIEGFGLTDFGIKGLRKDPGKTRPNFSDLSMLKYAPSAAHITGKKYTSSETFTWLTEHFRTSLSQMKPDM
;
A
#
# COMPACT_ATOMS: atom_id res chain seq x y z
N MET A 1 47.98 29.15 -67.90
CA MET A 1 46.91 29.03 -66.91
C MET A 1 45.83 28.03 -67.30
N ASP A 2 45.67 27.59 -68.52
CA ASP A 2 44.55 26.76 -68.99
C ASP A 2 44.69 25.23 -68.85
N LYS A 3 45.88 24.73 -68.61
CA LYS A 3 46.05 23.25 -68.46
C LYS A 3 45.81 22.71 -67.06
N ILE A 4 45.93 23.52 -66.03
CA ILE A 4 45.76 23.10 -64.63
C ILE A 4 44.25 23.07 -64.28
N LEU A 5 43.45 23.95 -64.84
CA LEU A 5 41.99 23.97 -64.57
C LEU A 5 41.21 22.75 -65.20
N LYS A 6 41.70 22.24 -66.35
CA LYS A 6 41.02 21.10 -66.98
C LYS A 6 41.28 19.76 -66.25
N THR A 7 42.44 19.61 -65.58
CA THR A 7 42.74 18.40 -64.83
C THR A 7 42.02 18.31 -63.51
N GLN A 8 41.76 19.45 -62.88
CA GLN A 8 40.98 19.50 -61.66
C GLN A 8 39.49 19.25 -61.85
N PHE A 9 38.95 19.70 -62.99
CA PHE A 9 37.48 19.45 -63.27
C PHE A 9 37.18 17.99 -63.63
N VAL A 10 38.10 17.26 -64.24
CA VAL A 10 37.91 15.83 -64.52
C VAL A 10 38.07 15.00 -63.26
N GLY A 11 38.98 15.38 -62.35
CA GLY A 11 39.13 14.69 -61.06
C GLY A 11 37.92 14.83 -60.13
N PHE A 12 37.28 16.02 -60.15
CA PHE A 12 36.07 16.28 -59.32
C PHE A 12 34.82 15.57 -59.86
N SER A 13 34.70 15.45 -61.22
CA SER A 13 33.59 14.72 -61.82
C SER A 13 33.70 13.20 -61.61
N PHE A 14 34.91 12.63 -61.58
CA PHE A 14 35.11 11.21 -61.27
C PHE A 14 34.89 10.89 -59.79
N ALA A 15 35.23 11.78 -58.89
CA ALA A 15 34.97 11.62 -57.45
C ALA A 15 33.45 11.76 -57.13
N LEU A 16 32.73 12.64 -57.84
CA LEU A 16 31.29 12.76 -57.69
C LEU A 16 30.51 11.56 -58.27
N ALA A 17 31.05 10.95 -59.38
CA ALA A 17 30.45 9.75 -59.97
C ALA A 17 30.71 8.50 -59.11
N LEU A 18 31.86 8.43 -58.40
CA LEU A 18 32.13 7.35 -57.44
C LEU A 18 31.34 7.48 -56.15
N LEU A 19 31.00 8.71 -55.70
CA LEU A 19 30.14 8.93 -54.57
C LEU A 19 28.65 8.71 -54.88
N SER A 20 28.23 8.82 -56.13
CA SER A 20 26.88 8.49 -56.53
C SER A 20 26.64 6.99 -56.77
N SER A 21 27.70 6.18 -56.94
CA SER A 21 27.57 4.72 -57.04
C SER A 21 27.64 4.01 -55.68
N LEU A 22 27.94 4.74 -54.59
CA LEU A 22 27.63 4.33 -53.20
C LEU A 22 26.16 4.69 -52.86
N GLY A 23 25.31 4.68 -53.84
CA GLY A 23 23.88 4.68 -53.66
C GLY A 23 23.54 3.56 -52.72
N SER A 24 23.11 3.95 -51.53
CA SER A 24 22.54 3.10 -50.53
C SER A 24 21.74 1.99 -51.17
N GLN A 25 22.25 0.80 -51.25
CA GLN A 25 21.37 -0.34 -51.17
C GLN A 25 20.78 -0.29 -49.76
N ALA A 26 19.77 0.56 -49.61
CA ALA A 26 18.76 0.36 -48.58
C ALA A 26 18.21 -1.03 -48.89
N GLN A 27 18.82 -2.06 -48.29
CA GLN A 27 18.14 -3.32 -48.20
C GLN A 27 16.77 -3.02 -47.60
N SER A 28 15.77 -3.03 -48.48
CA SER A 28 14.40 -3.14 -48.01
C SER A 28 14.31 -4.49 -47.29
N HIS A 29 14.68 -4.53 -46.02
CA HIS A 29 14.24 -5.57 -45.14
C HIS A 29 12.72 -5.38 -45.05
N SER A 30 12.01 -5.93 -46.03
CA SER A 30 10.57 -6.22 -45.97
C SER A 30 10.30 -7.39 -45.00
N GLY A 31 11.18 -7.62 -44.02
CA GLY A 31 10.84 -8.40 -42.85
C GLY A 31 9.87 -7.56 -42.04
N ALA A 32 8.60 -7.90 -42.06
CA ALA A 32 7.66 -7.35 -41.11
C ALA A 32 8.32 -7.40 -39.73
N LEU A 33 8.48 -6.23 -39.09
CA LEU A 33 8.97 -6.17 -37.72
C LEU A 33 7.99 -7.00 -36.89
N SER A 34 8.33 -8.27 -36.67
CA SER A 34 7.56 -9.09 -35.75
C SER A 34 7.89 -8.61 -34.33
N LEU A 35 6.92 -8.05 -33.67
CA LEU A 35 7.05 -7.78 -32.23
C LEU A 35 7.32 -9.12 -31.53
N PRO A 36 8.22 -9.14 -30.55
CA PRO A 36 8.43 -10.34 -29.75
C PRO A 36 7.12 -10.73 -29.05
N THR A 37 6.85 -12.02 -28.94
CA THR A 37 5.73 -12.49 -28.13
C THR A 37 5.93 -12.03 -26.70
N PRO A 38 4.95 -11.33 -26.08
CA PRO A 38 5.07 -10.92 -24.69
C PRO A 38 5.31 -12.12 -23.77
N THR A 39 6.30 -12.03 -22.90
CA THR A 39 6.48 -13.02 -21.82
C THR A 39 5.35 -12.89 -20.81
N GLN A 40 5.17 -13.89 -19.94
CA GLN A 40 4.13 -13.84 -18.90
C GLN A 40 4.28 -12.59 -18.03
N GLU A 41 5.49 -12.24 -17.65
CA GLU A 41 5.80 -11.09 -16.80
C GLU A 41 5.53 -9.73 -17.49
N ALA A 42 5.48 -9.70 -18.81
CA ALA A 42 5.18 -8.49 -19.59
C ALA A 42 3.69 -8.29 -19.88
N LYS A 43 2.86 -9.26 -19.51
CA LYS A 43 1.41 -9.14 -19.67
C LYS A 43 0.81 -8.25 -18.58
N PRO A 44 -0.23 -7.45 -18.90
CA PRO A 44 -0.92 -6.64 -17.89
C PRO A 44 -1.67 -7.50 -16.88
N GLY A 45 -1.72 -7.06 -15.63
CA GLY A 45 -2.64 -7.56 -14.61
C GLY A 45 -3.89 -6.70 -14.50
N VAL A 46 -4.98 -7.27 -14.01
CA VAL A 46 -6.22 -6.54 -13.75
C VAL A 46 -6.68 -6.79 -12.32
N ARG A 47 -7.22 -5.73 -11.66
CA ARG A 47 -7.92 -5.86 -10.40
C ARG A 47 -9.31 -6.42 -10.67
N TRP A 48 -9.64 -7.53 -10.01
CA TRP A 48 -10.89 -8.26 -10.20
C TRP A 48 -11.74 -8.19 -8.95
N TRP A 49 -12.65 -7.25 -8.93
CA TRP A 49 -13.51 -7.02 -7.78
C TRP A 49 -14.60 -8.09 -7.67
N TRP A 50 -14.55 -8.83 -6.58
CA TRP A 50 -15.60 -9.75 -6.20
C TRP A 50 -16.61 -9.04 -5.29
N MET A 51 -17.58 -8.35 -5.91
CA MET A 51 -18.62 -7.60 -5.20
C MET A 51 -19.55 -8.56 -4.46
N GLY A 52 -19.57 -8.49 -3.09
CA GLY A 52 -20.27 -9.46 -2.24
C GLY A 52 -19.69 -10.88 -2.33
N SER A 53 -18.59 -11.07 -3.08
CA SER A 53 -18.13 -12.38 -3.50
C SER A 53 -19.24 -13.22 -4.18
N ALA A 54 -20.22 -12.55 -4.80
CA ALA A 54 -21.35 -13.17 -5.49
C ALA A 54 -20.92 -13.76 -6.82
N VAL A 55 -20.14 -14.83 -6.79
CA VAL A 55 -19.51 -15.48 -7.94
C VAL A 55 -19.94 -16.94 -8.05
N ASP A 56 -19.89 -17.49 -9.25
CA ASP A 56 -20.10 -18.89 -9.55
C ASP A 56 -19.09 -19.41 -10.58
N LYS A 57 -18.93 -20.71 -10.68
CA LYS A 57 -17.91 -21.34 -11.52
C LYS A 57 -18.08 -21.05 -13.01
N GLU A 58 -19.30 -20.93 -13.50
CA GLU A 58 -19.58 -20.66 -14.92
C GLU A 58 -19.11 -19.26 -15.31
N ASN A 59 -19.52 -18.25 -14.53
CA ASN A 59 -19.14 -16.86 -14.76
C ASN A 59 -17.65 -16.63 -14.48
N LEU A 60 -17.07 -17.25 -13.44
CA LEU A 60 -15.64 -17.19 -13.17
C LEU A 60 -14.84 -17.73 -14.36
N LYS A 61 -15.20 -18.90 -14.87
CA LYS A 61 -14.53 -19.48 -16.04
C LYS A 61 -14.66 -18.58 -17.27
N TRP A 62 -15.85 -18.09 -17.55
CA TRP A 62 -16.07 -17.19 -18.69
C TRP A 62 -15.17 -15.95 -18.61
N ASN A 63 -15.10 -15.30 -17.44
CA ASN A 63 -14.22 -14.13 -17.25
C ASN A 63 -12.75 -14.49 -17.50
N LEU A 64 -12.26 -15.62 -16.97
CA LEU A 64 -10.87 -16.03 -17.15
C LEU A 64 -10.55 -16.33 -18.62
N ASP A 65 -11.46 -16.98 -19.34
CA ASP A 65 -11.30 -17.23 -20.77
C ASP A 65 -11.22 -15.91 -21.56
N GLU A 66 -12.04 -14.91 -21.22
CA GLU A 66 -12.02 -13.59 -21.86
C GLU A 66 -10.75 -12.79 -21.49
N TYR A 67 -10.31 -12.85 -20.25
CA TYR A 67 -9.04 -12.23 -19.84
C TYR A 67 -7.84 -12.86 -20.57
N ALA A 68 -7.80 -14.17 -20.69
CA ALA A 68 -6.74 -14.87 -21.43
C ALA A 68 -6.73 -14.46 -22.91
N LYS A 69 -7.91 -14.38 -23.56
CA LYS A 69 -8.06 -13.90 -24.96
C LYS A 69 -7.59 -12.45 -25.12
N ALA A 70 -7.84 -11.61 -24.12
CA ALA A 70 -7.39 -10.21 -24.10
C ALA A 70 -5.88 -10.05 -23.83
N GLY A 71 -5.17 -11.13 -23.50
CA GLY A 71 -3.73 -11.10 -23.23
C GLY A 71 -3.39 -10.70 -21.79
N ILE A 72 -4.35 -10.79 -20.86
CA ILE A 72 -4.13 -10.54 -19.43
C ILE A 72 -3.28 -11.67 -18.86
N GLY A 73 -2.28 -11.33 -18.04
CA GLY A 73 -1.35 -12.26 -17.40
C GLY A 73 -1.61 -12.53 -15.93
N ALA A 74 -2.32 -11.63 -15.24
CA ALA A 74 -2.64 -11.79 -13.82
C ALA A 74 -4.01 -11.20 -13.49
N VAL A 75 -4.70 -11.78 -12.51
CA VAL A 75 -5.94 -11.24 -11.92
C VAL A 75 -5.75 -11.06 -10.42
N GLU A 76 -6.06 -9.88 -9.89
CA GLU A 76 -6.07 -9.62 -8.44
C GLU A 76 -7.48 -9.73 -7.90
N ILE A 77 -7.76 -10.79 -7.17
CA ILE A 77 -9.04 -10.98 -6.49
C ILE A 77 -9.11 -10.03 -5.29
N THR A 78 -10.03 -9.07 -5.36
CA THR A 78 -10.31 -8.12 -4.28
C THR A 78 -11.76 -8.28 -3.82
N PRO A 79 -12.01 -8.99 -2.69
CA PRO A 79 -13.35 -9.13 -2.14
C PRO A 79 -13.84 -7.80 -1.54
N LEU A 80 -15.02 -7.35 -1.95
CA LEU A 80 -15.62 -6.10 -1.54
C LEU A 80 -17.08 -6.29 -1.12
N TYR A 81 -17.69 -5.20 -0.59
CA TYR A 81 -19.11 -5.14 -0.24
C TYR A 81 -20.00 -5.64 -1.37
N GLY A 82 -21.21 -6.08 -1.01
CA GLY A 82 -22.20 -6.60 -1.96
C GLY A 82 -22.86 -5.53 -2.82
N VAL A 83 -23.57 -5.98 -3.84
CA VAL A 83 -24.41 -5.14 -4.69
C VAL A 83 -25.82 -5.08 -4.09
N GLN A 84 -26.38 -3.90 -3.91
CA GLN A 84 -27.69 -3.70 -3.35
C GLN A 84 -28.76 -4.53 -4.10
N GLY A 85 -29.52 -5.32 -3.35
CA GLY A 85 -30.55 -6.21 -3.87
C GLY A 85 -30.04 -7.56 -4.39
N ASN A 86 -28.73 -7.83 -4.27
CA ASN A 86 -28.13 -9.13 -4.64
C ASN A 86 -27.64 -9.95 -3.45
N ASP A 87 -27.91 -9.50 -2.23
CA ASP A 87 -27.40 -10.07 -0.96
C ASP A 87 -27.58 -11.60 -0.84
N LYS A 88 -28.64 -12.14 -1.45
CA LYS A 88 -28.92 -13.58 -1.46
C LYS A 88 -27.85 -14.43 -2.16
N ASN A 89 -27.05 -13.82 -3.02
CA ASN A 89 -25.96 -14.46 -3.76
C ASN A 89 -24.59 -14.23 -3.11
N ASP A 90 -24.53 -13.41 -2.06
CA ASP A 90 -23.28 -13.12 -1.36
C ASP A 90 -22.67 -14.39 -0.78
N ILE A 91 -21.35 -14.50 -0.86
CA ILE A 91 -20.58 -15.59 -0.28
C ILE A 91 -19.70 -15.02 0.82
N LEU A 92 -19.85 -15.56 2.04
CA LEU A 92 -19.05 -15.11 3.18
C LEU A 92 -17.57 -15.38 2.95
N TYR A 93 -16.76 -14.36 3.15
CA TYR A 93 -15.30 -14.41 3.00
C TYR A 93 -14.69 -15.52 3.85
N LEU A 94 -13.74 -16.25 3.28
CA LEU A 94 -13.06 -17.43 3.86
C LEU A 94 -13.98 -18.61 4.25
N SER A 95 -15.29 -18.54 3.96
CA SER A 95 -16.15 -19.71 4.13
C SER A 95 -15.72 -20.87 3.21
N PRO A 96 -16.10 -22.13 3.50
CA PRO A 96 -15.80 -23.26 2.60
C PRO A 96 -16.24 -23.01 1.16
N LYS A 97 -17.38 -22.32 0.95
CA LYS A 97 -17.87 -21.96 -0.38
C LYS A 97 -16.99 -20.93 -1.05
N TRP A 98 -16.53 -19.92 -0.32
CA TRP A 98 -15.60 -18.91 -0.85
C TRP A 98 -14.26 -19.54 -1.24
N MET A 99 -13.73 -20.41 -0.38
CA MET A 99 -12.48 -21.14 -0.65
C MET A 99 -12.62 -22.12 -1.82
N GLU A 100 -13.82 -22.70 -2.04
CA GLU A 100 -14.13 -23.51 -3.23
C GLU A 100 -14.04 -22.67 -4.51
N MET A 101 -14.54 -21.43 -4.49
CA MET A 101 -14.47 -20.52 -5.65
C MET A 101 -13.03 -20.08 -5.93
N LEU A 102 -12.27 -19.72 -4.89
CA LEU A 102 -10.85 -19.40 -5.04
C LEU A 102 -10.07 -20.59 -5.63
N LYS A 103 -10.25 -21.77 -5.07
CA LYS A 103 -9.60 -23.00 -5.57
C LYS A 103 -9.93 -23.26 -7.03
N PHE A 104 -11.18 -23.05 -7.44
CA PHE A 104 -11.60 -23.18 -8.83
C PHE A 104 -10.87 -22.18 -9.72
N VAL A 105 -10.73 -20.91 -9.30
CA VAL A 105 -9.97 -19.90 -10.05
C VAL A 105 -8.50 -20.31 -10.18
N GLU A 106 -7.87 -20.78 -9.11
CA GLU A 106 -6.48 -21.27 -9.14
C GLU A 106 -6.27 -22.42 -10.14
N GLU A 107 -7.25 -23.34 -10.21
CA GLU A 107 -7.22 -24.47 -11.14
C GLU A 107 -7.44 -24.06 -12.60
N GLU A 108 -8.38 -23.13 -12.86
CA GLU A 108 -8.65 -22.62 -14.22
C GLU A 108 -7.52 -21.69 -14.73
N ASN A 109 -6.98 -20.84 -13.86
CA ASN A 109 -5.87 -19.94 -14.22
C ASN A 109 -4.64 -20.69 -14.71
N LYS A 110 -4.31 -21.82 -14.07
CA LYS A 110 -3.21 -22.67 -14.53
C LYS A 110 -3.40 -23.19 -15.96
N LYS A 111 -4.66 -23.42 -16.38
CA LYS A 111 -4.97 -23.91 -17.73
C LYS A 111 -4.80 -22.85 -18.80
N VAL A 112 -5.07 -21.59 -18.45
CA VAL A 112 -5.05 -20.46 -19.41
C VAL A 112 -3.79 -19.58 -19.27
N GLY A 113 -2.89 -19.87 -18.32
CA GLY A 113 -1.64 -19.15 -18.12
C GLY A 113 -1.84 -17.75 -17.51
N ILE A 114 -2.78 -17.61 -16.58
CA ILE A 114 -3.01 -16.39 -15.78
C ILE A 114 -2.51 -16.65 -14.36
N GLU A 115 -1.84 -15.68 -13.76
CA GLU A 115 -1.47 -15.72 -12.34
C GLU A 115 -2.60 -15.20 -11.47
N THR A 116 -2.76 -15.78 -10.26
CA THR A 116 -3.74 -15.31 -9.29
C THR A 116 -3.03 -14.48 -8.22
N ASP A 117 -3.41 -13.22 -8.13
CA ASP A 117 -3.09 -12.33 -7.01
C ASP A 117 -4.35 -12.17 -6.14
N MET A 118 -4.18 -11.83 -4.86
CA MET A 118 -5.30 -11.67 -3.94
C MET A 118 -4.98 -10.62 -2.87
N ALA A 119 -5.95 -9.75 -2.58
CA ALA A 119 -5.88 -8.90 -1.39
C ALA A 119 -5.77 -9.74 -0.11
N THR A 120 -4.91 -9.34 0.82
CA THR A 120 -4.75 -10.05 2.10
C THR A 120 -5.86 -9.68 3.09
N GLY A 121 -7.10 -9.92 2.70
CA GLY A 121 -8.29 -9.56 3.45
C GLY A 121 -9.44 -9.17 2.53
N THR A 122 -10.38 -8.37 3.06
CA THR A 122 -11.47 -7.79 2.29
C THR A 122 -11.39 -6.27 2.38
N GLY A 123 -11.60 -5.56 1.28
CA GLY A 123 -11.36 -4.12 1.26
C GLY A 123 -9.97 -3.78 1.80
N TRP A 124 -9.88 -2.74 2.64
CA TRP A 124 -8.63 -2.30 3.30
C TRP A 124 -8.90 -1.46 4.57
N PRO A 125 -7.92 -1.25 5.49
CA PRO A 125 -6.70 -2.02 5.73
C PRO A 125 -6.99 -3.43 6.29
N PHE A 126 -5.93 -4.19 6.64
CA PHE A 126 -6.07 -5.51 7.26
C PHE A 126 -6.98 -5.48 8.49
N GLY A 127 -7.92 -6.42 8.54
CA GLY A 127 -8.90 -6.51 9.60
C GLY A 127 -10.00 -7.52 9.28
N GLY A 128 -10.91 -7.71 10.23
CA GLY A 128 -12.01 -8.64 10.04
C GLY A 128 -12.77 -8.96 11.31
N PRO A 129 -13.83 -9.79 11.24
CA PRO A 129 -14.66 -10.11 12.41
C PRO A 129 -13.93 -10.96 13.47
N TRP A 130 -12.85 -11.60 13.09
CA TRP A 130 -11.99 -12.39 13.98
C TRP A 130 -10.95 -11.56 14.74
N VAL A 131 -10.87 -10.23 14.49
CA VAL A 131 -9.99 -9.32 15.20
C VAL A 131 -10.68 -8.85 16.48
N PRO A 132 -10.25 -9.32 17.66
CA PRO A 132 -10.83 -8.86 18.92
C PRO A 132 -10.38 -7.42 19.21
N ILE A 133 -11.17 -6.71 20.02
CA ILE A 133 -10.90 -5.28 20.30
C ILE A 133 -9.51 -5.02 20.92
N ASN A 134 -8.95 -5.96 21.67
CA ASN A 134 -7.62 -5.83 22.25
C ASN A 134 -6.47 -5.99 21.23
N GLU A 135 -6.75 -6.51 20.04
CA GLU A 135 -5.81 -6.61 18.92
C GLU A 135 -6.11 -5.57 17.82
N ALA A 136 -7.12 -4.75 18.03
CA ALA A 136 -7.47 -3.70 17.08
C ALA A 136 -6.53 -2.49 17.19
N ALA A 137 -6.48 -1.69 16.11
CA ALA A 137 -5.66 -0.48 15.99
C ALA A 137 -5.75 0.41 17.21
N CYS A 138 -4.59 0.68 17.82
CA CYS A 138 -4.44 1.29 19.12
C CYS A 138 -4.07 2.78 19.03
N LYS A 139 -4.46 3.53 20.06
CA LYS A 139 -4.07 4.94 20.21
C LYS A 139 -3.82 5.29 21.67
N ALA A 140 -2.91 6.24 21.90
CA ALA A 140 -2.72 6.89 23.18
C ALA A 140 -3.72 8.03 23.39
N VAL A 141 -4.20 8.17 24.60
CA VAL A 141 -4.94 9.34 25.07
C VAL A 141 -4.21 9.88 26.29
N PHE A 142 -3.66 11.08 26.15
CA PHE A 142 -2.98 11.77 27.22
C PHE A 142 -3.96 12.75 27.88
N VAL A 143 -3.99 12.74 29.23
CA VAL A 143 -4.67 13.76 30.03
C VAL A 143 -3.61 14.46 30.84
N ASP A 144 -3.46 15.75 30.60
CA ASP A 144 -2.41 16.61 31.16
C ASP A 144 -3.05 17.67 32.04
N THR A 145 -2.56 17.82 33.25
CA THR A 145 -3.09 18.78 34.23
C THR A 145 -1.98 19.30 35.17
N ILE A 146 -2.17 20.51 35.69
CA ILE A 146 -1.29 21.12 36.68
C ILE A 146 -2.05 21.21 38.00
N VAL A 147 -1.50 20.61 39.03
CA VAL A 147 -2.10 20.54 40.37
C VAL A 147 -1.14 21.05 41.44
N ASP A 148 -1.64 21.22 42.67
CA ASP A 148 -0.76 21.52 43.84
C ASP A 148 0.19 20.35 44.11
N VAL A 149 1.43 20.66 44.45
CA VAL A 149 2.47 19.64 44.67
C VAL A 149 2.08 18.65 45.80
N LYS A 150 1.26 19.09 46.77
CA LYS A 150 0.80 18.25 47.89
C LYS A 150 -0.34 17.32 47.54
N GLN A 151 -1.08 17.57 46.44
CA GLN A 151 -2.19 16.72 46.03
C GLN A 151 -1.70 15.34 45.66
N LYS A 152 -2.28 14.28 46.25
CA LYS A 152 -1.88 12.91 45.95
C LYS A 152 -2.35 12.52 44.56
N LEU A 153 -1.57 11.74 43.82
CA LEU A 153 -1.90 11.30 42.47
C LEU A 153 -3.25 10.54 42.38
N MET A 154 -3.55 9.76 43.43
CA MET A 154 -4.77 8.97 43.54
C MET A 154 -6.05 9.83 43.73
N GLU A 155 -5.89 11.10 44.12
CA GLU A 155 -6.97 12.05 44.37
C GLU A 155 -7.25 12.95 43.14
N ILE A 156 -6.52 12.75 42.01
CA ILE A 156 -6.67 13.56 40.83
C ILE A 156 -7.71 12.91 39.91
N GLU A 157 -8.76 13.66 39.63
CA GLU A 157 -9.72 13.28 38.61
C GLU A 157 -9.20 13.67 37.23
N PHE A 158 -9.02 12.68 36.37
CA PHE A 158 -8.58 12.90 35.00
C PHE A 158 -9.80 12.99 34.07
N ASN A 159 -9.94 14.12 33.43
CA ASN A 159 -11.04 14.34 32.47
C ASN A 159 -10.75 13.69 31.12
N VAL A 160 -10.93 12.36 31.06
CA VAL A 160 -10.83 11.62 29.81
C VAL A 160 -11.91 12.08 28.83
N PRO A 161 -11.58 12.38 27.55
CA PRO A 161 -12.56 12.78 26.55
C PRO A 161 -13.77 11.82 26.51
N GLN A 162 -14.99 12.35 26.49
CA GLN A 162 -16.22 11.55 26.60
C GLN A 162 -16.27 10.36 25.63
N LYS A 163 -15.84 10.57 24.40
CA LYS A 163 -15.80 9.51 23.36
C LYS A 163 -14.85 8.36 23.65
N GLU A 164 -13.95 8.54 24.65
CA GLU A 164 -12.94 7.55 25.01
C GLU A 164 -13.24 6.89 26.38
N ARG A 165 -14.12 7.42 27.21
CA ARG A 165 -14.34 6.99 28.60
C ARG A 165 -14.62 5.50 28.75
N ASP A 166 -15.39 4.92 27.82
CA ASP A 166 -15.77 3.50 27.89
C ASP A 166 -14.70 2.55 27.35
N PHE A 167 -13.67 3.09 26.70
CA PHE A 167 -12.67 2.29 25.98
C PHE A 167 -11.25 2.51 26.45
N ALA A 168 -10.95 3.70 26.98
CA ALA A 168 -9.61 4.06 27.42
C ALA A 168 -9.28 3.40 28.76
N LYS A 169 -8.16 2.69 28.80
CA LYS A 169 -7.64 2.04 30.01
C LYS A 169 -6.41 2.79 30.49
N LEU A 170 -6.43 3.23 31.75
CA LEU A 170 -5.28 3.87 32.38
C LEU A 170 -4.07 2.93 32.38
N LYS A 171 -2.95 3.40 31.90
CA LYS A 171 -1.68 2.67 31.85
C LYS A 171 -0.65 3.25 32.80
N LEU A 172 -0.57 4.57 32.89
CA LEU A 172 0.47 5.23 33.65
C LEU A 172 0.00 6.61 34.10
N ILE A 173 0.39 7.00 35.33
CA ILE A 173 0.30 8.38 35.83
C ILE A 173 1.69 8.80 36.25
N LYS A 174 2.13 9.96 35.78
CA LYS A 174 3.44 10.50 36.16
C LYS A 174 3.36 11.98 36.49
N ALA A 175 4.14 12.40 37.50
CA ALA A 175 4.23 13.78 37.92
C ALA A 175 5.61 14.35 37.57
N TYR A 176 5.63 15.61 37.13
CA TYR A 176 6.82 16.34 36.74
C TYR A 176 6.86 17.68 37.46
N PRO A 177 8.06 18.23 37.75
CA PRO A 177 8.18 19.58 38.26
C PRO A 177 7.69 20.59 37.22
N VAL A 178 7.18 21.73 37.68
CA VAL A 178 6.87 22.88 36.82
C VAL A 178 7.93 23.95 37.09
N GLU A 179 8.65 24.34 36.07
CA GLU A 179 9.72 25.33 36.17
C GLU A 179 9.19 26.64 36.75
N GLY A 180 9.91 27.20 37.71
CA GLY A 180 9.56 28.45 38.40
C GLY A 180 8.33 28.34 39.36
N GLN A 181 7.72 27.17 39.52
CA GLN A 181 6.50 26.97 40.34
C GLN A 181 6.65 25.85 41.39
N ASN A 182 7.44 26.03 42.43
CA ASN A 182 7.72 25.00 43.42
C ASN A 182 6.49 24.44 44.18
N ARG A 183 5.34 25.10 44.08
CA ARG A 183 4.06 24.63 44.65
C ARG A 183 3.17 23.88 43.69
N LYS A 184 3.58 23.73 42.44
CA LYS A 184 2.84 23.05 41.38
C LYS A 184 3.62 21.87 40.84
N LYS A 185 2.87 20.88 40.34
CA LYS A 185 3.39 19.79 39.52
C LYS A 185 2.51 19.58 38.32
N ARG A 186 3.09 19.25 37.18
CA ARG A 186 2.38 18.79 35.98
C ARG A 186 2.17 17.28 36.13
N VAL A 187 0.95 16.83 35.98
CA VAL A 187 0.60 15.40 36.06
C VAL A 187 0.01 14.96 34.76
N ILE A 188 0.62 13.96 34.15
CA ILE A 188 0.23 13.40 32.89
C ILE A 188 -0.22 11.95 33.11
N ALA A 189 -1.46 11.67 32.73
CA ALA A 189 -2.02 10.32 32.69
C ALA A 189 -2.08 9.82 31.25
N LEU A 190 -1.48 8.66 31.01
CA LEU A 190 -1.54 7.94 29.75
C LEU A 190 -2.62 6.88 29.82
N TYR A 191 -3.56 6.94 28.89
CA TYR A 191 -4.56 5.91 28.66
C TYR A 191 -4.32 5.26 27.30
N GLU A 192 -4.45 3.95 27.26
CA GLU A 192 -4.51 3.19 26.02
C GLU A 192 -5.96 3.03 25.59
N SER A 193 -6.27 3.39 24.37
CA SER A 193 -7.59 3.23 23.77
C SER A 193 -7.48 2.58 22.39
N ARG A 194 -8.60 2.36 21.74
CA ARG A 194 -8.66 1.79 20.39
C ARG A 194 -9.28 2.81 19.42
N THR A 195 -8.81 2.80 18.18
CA THR A 195 -9.39 3.68 17.14
C THR A 195 -10.80 3.27 16.80
N ARG A 196 -11.13 1.98 16.96
CA ARG A 196 -12.41 1.35 16.59
C ARG A 196 -12.71 1.45 15.09
N GLN A 197 -11.71 1.77 14.30
CA GLN A 197 -11.83 1.77 12.86
C GLN A 197 -12.22 0.38 12.38
N LYS A 198 -13.17 0.34 11.45
CA LYS A 198 -13.56 -0.87 10.74
C LYS A 198 -12.88 -0.94 9.40
N VAL A 199 -12.74 -2.15 8.88
CA VAL A 199 -12.31 -2.40 7.51
C VAL A 199 -13.20 -1.61 6.54
N LYS A 200 -12.58 -0.87 5.62
CA LYS A 200 -13.29 -0.15 4.56
C LYS A 200 -13.67 -1.11 3.45
N ARG A 201 -14.85 -0.92 2.90
CA ARG A 201 -15.31 -1.70 1.74
C ARG A 201 -15.33 -3.21 1.99
N ALA A 202 -15.42 -3.65 3.23
CA ALA A 202 -15.38 -5.06 3.58
C ALA A 202 -16.42 -5.88 2.81
N ALA A 203 -16.03 -7.07 2.39
CA ALA A 203 -16.95 -8.06 1.84
C ALA A 203 -17.80 -8.70 2.97
N PRO A 204 -18.95 -9.30 2.66
CA PRO A 204 -19.71 -10.10 3.61
C PRO A 204 -18.82 -11.16 4.29
N GLY A 205 -18.83 -11.18 5.63
CA GLY A 205 -17.96 -12.02 6.44
C GLY A 205 -16.55 -11.49 6.66
N GLY A 206 -16.23 -10.29 6.14
CA GLY A 206 -14.97 -9.58 6.37
C GLY A 206 -15.09 -8.32 7.23
N GLU A 207 -16.31 -7.98 7.68
CA GLU A 207 -16.59 -6.78 8.47
C GLU A 207 -16.05 -6.93 9.88
N GLY A 208 -15.12 -6.08 10.26
CA GLY A 208 -14.51 -6.14 11.58
C GLY A 208 -13.59 -4.98 11.89
N TYR A 209 -12.88 -5.10 12.99
CA TYR A 209 -11.89 -4.09 13.36
C TYR A 209 -10.62 -4.21 12.51
N VAL A 210 -10.01 -3.06 12.22
CA VAL A 210 -8.66 -2.98 11.68
C VAL A 210 -7.67 -3.42 12.77
N ILE A 211 -6.68 -4.24 12.40
CA ILE A 211 -5.67 -4.76 13.34
C ILE A 211 -4.73 -3.66 13.86
N ASP A 212 -4.07 -3.93 14.98
CA ASP A 212 -2.90 -3.15 15.40
C ASP A 212 -1.67 -3.57 14.58
N HIS A 213 -1.34 -2.76 13.56
CA HIS A 213 -0.21 -3.03 12.67
C HIS A 213 1.17 -2.87 13.36
N PHE A 214 1.20 -2.25 14.53
CA PHE A 214 2.44 -2.13 15.32
C PHE A 214 2.68 -3.33 16.25
N ASP A 215 1.66 -4.18 16.47
CA ASP A 215 1.76 -5.37 17.34
C ASP A 215 1.98 -6.64 16.52
N SER A 216 3.19 -7.19 16.58
CA SER A 216 3.54 -8.43 15.89
C SER A 216 2.64 -9.62 16.25
N THR A 217 2.03 -9.63 17.44
CA THR A 217 1.11 -10.68 17.88
C THR A 217 -0.24 -10.54 17.17
N ALA A 218 -0.77 -9.32 17.08
CA ALA A 218 -2.01 -9.07 16.35
C ALA A 218 -1.87 -9.41 14.86
N VAL A 219 -0.75 -9.05 14.24
CA VAL A 219 -0.42 -9.42 12.86
C VAL A 219 -0.33 -10.94 12.69
N ALA A 220 0.38 -11.64 13.59
CA ALA A 220 0.51 -13.09 13.54
C ALA A 220 -0.85 -13.80 13.64
N ASN A 221 -1.70 -13.37 14.58
CA ASN A 221 -3.04 -13.95 14.78
C ASN A 221 -3.93 -13.73 13.55
N TYR A 222 -3.87 -12.53 12.96
CA TYR A 222 -4.58 -12.22 11.73
C TYR A 222 -4.18 -13.15 10.58
N LEU A 223 -2.88 -13.29 10.34
CA LEU A 223 -2.35 -14.14 9.27
C LEU A 223 -2.62 -15.62 9.52
N ALA A 224 -2.60 -16.08 10.79
CA ALA A 224 -2.92 -17.45 11.16
C ALA A 224 -4.39 -17.80 10.87
N HIS A 225 -5.31 -16.84 11.00
CA HIS A 225 -6.71 -17.05 10.64
C HIS A 225 -6.89 -17.28 9.14
N ILE A 226 -6.25 -16.46 8.31
CA ILE A 226 -6.23 -16.64 6.85
C ILE A 226 -5.64 -18.02 6.51
N ASP A 227 -4.48 -18.33 7.06
CA ASP A 227 -3.78 -19.60 6.84
C ASP A 227 -4.65 -20.82 7.16
N SER A 228 -5.40 -20.74 8.27
CA SER A 228 -6.31 -21.81 8.69
C SER A 228 -7.38 -22.11 7.65
N ALA A 229 -7.89 -21.08 6.95
CA ALA A 229 -8.89 -21.28 5.89
C ALA A 229 -8.28 -21.99 4.67
N PHE A 230 -7.06 -21.59 4.25
CA PHE A 230 -6.35 -22.25 3.15
C PHE A 230 -6.06 -23.72 3.45
N VAL A 231 -5.53 -24.02 4.64
CA VAL A 231 -5.20 -25.38 5.07
C VAL A 231 -6.45 -26.25 5.19
N ALA A 232 -7.50 -25.77 5.87
CA ALA A 232 -8.74 -26.53 6.08
C ALA A 232 -9.42 -26.92 4.77
N ASN A 233 -9.37 -26.07 3.75
CA ASN A 233 -10.01 -26.29 2.45
C ASN A 233 -9.07 -26.86 1.38
N LYS A 234 -7.79 -27.07 1.73
CA LYS A 234 -6.76 -27.53 0.78
C LYS A 234 -6.73 -26.69 -0.49
N THR A 235 -6.82 -25.37 -0.31
CA THR A 235 -6.76 -24.39 -1.39
C THR A 235 -5.30 -23.99 -1.61
N PRO A 236 -4.80 -23.93 -2.85
CA PRO A 236 -3.48 -23.39 -3.14
C PRO A 236 -3.40 -21.91 -2.71
N TYR A 237 -2.22 -21.48 -2.27
CA TYR A 237 -1.98 -20.06 -2.04
C TYR A 237 -1.86 -19.32 -3.39
N PRO A 238 -2.29 -18.05 -3.47
CA PRO A 238 -2.15 -17.25 -4.67
C PRO A 238 -0.66 -17.00 -4.98
N HIS A 239 -0.38 -16.57 -6.21
CA HIS A 239 0.97 -16.16 -6.59
C HIS A 239 1.42 -14.95 -5.78
N THR A 240 0.54 -13.93 -5.65
CA THR A 240 0.86 -12.70 -4.93
C THR A 240 -0.23 -12.36 -3.90
N PHE A 241 0.19 -12.01 -2.68
CA PHE A 241 -0.67 -11.34 -1.73
C PHE A 241 -0.49 -9.82 -1.85
N PHE A 242 -1.61 -9.11 -1.94
CA PHE A 242 -1.66 -7.65 -2.06
C PHE A 242 -2.07 -6.99 -0.74
N ASN A 243 -1.43 -5.86 -0.43
CA ASN A 243 -1.84 -4.90 0.59
C ASN A 243 -2.00 -3.52 -0.03
N ASP A 244 -3.20 -2.96 0.11
CA ASP A 244 -3.57 -1.61 -0.31
C ASP A 244 -2.95 -0.55 0.61
N SER A 245 -3.16 0.74 0.32
CA SER A 245 -2.61 1.86 1.06
C SER A 245 -2.88 1.79 2.57
N TYR A 246 -1.91 2.28 3.35
CA TYR A 246 -2.04 2.33 4.81
C TYR A 246 -3.01 3.44 5.22
N GLU A 247 -4.25 3.05 5.50
CA GLU A 247 -5.31 3.96 5.89
C GLU A 247 -5.83 3.71 7.31
N VAL A 248 -4.90 3.55 8.26
CA VAL A 248 -5.23 3.31 9.68
C VAL A 248 -5.27 4.63 10.43
N TYR A 249 -6.44 5.24 10.50
CA TYR A 249 -6.59 6.59 11.02
C TYR A 249 -6.51 6.66 12.54
N GLY A 250 -5.66 7.56 13.03
CA GLY A 250 -5.48 7.85 14.44
C GLY A 250 -4.79 6.73 15.24
N ALA A 251 -4.30 5.69 14.60
CA ALA A 251 -3.42 4.71 15.24
C ALA A 251 -2.06 5.36 15.48
N ASN A 252 -1.69 5.50 16.73
CA ASN A 252 -0.44 6.14 17.14
C ASN A 252 0.15 5.47 18.38
N TRP A 253 -0.29 4.28 18.74
CA TRP A 253 0.14 3.58 19.93
C TRP A 253 0.04 2.08 19.76
N THR A 254 0.78 1.35 20.60
CA THR A 254 0.65 -0.10 20.78
C THR A 254 1.12 -0.46 22.22
N PRO A 255 0.67 -1.55 22.79
CA PRO A 255 1.02 -1.91 24.17
C PRO A 255 2.51 -1.99 24.48
N LYS A 256 3.35 -2.35 23.51
CA LYS A 256 4.81 -2.50 23.68
C LYS A 256 5.61 -1.25 23.37
N LEU A 257 4.97 -0.15 22.94
CA LEU A 257 5.67 1.05 22.44
C LEU A 257 6.69 1.61 23.44
N LEU A 258 6.36 1.72 24.73
CA LEU A 258 7.30 2.26 25.71
C LEU A 258 8.57 1.42 25.88
N THR A 259 8.45 0.11 25.75
CA THR A 259 9.59 -0.81 25.82
C THR A 259 10.45 -0.70 24.57
N GLU A 260 9.84 -0.71 23.39
CA GLU A 260 10.58 -0.59 22.13
C GLU A 260 11.25 0.78 22.01
N PHE A 261 10.58 1.85 22.43
CA PHE A 261 11.18 3.18 22.50
C PHE A 261 12.45 3.20 23.37
N GLU A 262 12.38 2.63 24.60
CA GLU A 262 13.55 2.58 25.49
C GLU A 262 14.68 1.74 24.88
N ASN A 263 14.35 0.62 24.23
CA ASN A 263 15.33 -0.24 23.56
C ASN A 263 16.05 0.49 22.42
N MET A 264 15.33 1.28 21.64
CA MET A 264 15.90 1.98 20.48
C MET A 264 16.71 3.22 20.88
N HIS A 265 16.19 4.03 21.81
CA HIS A 265 16.74 5.36 22.09
C HIS A 265 17.54 5.45 23.39
N GLY A 266 17.55 4.41 24.23
CA GLY A 266 18.31 4.35 25.48
C GLY A 266 17.77 5.24 26.60
N TYR A 267 16.56 5.82 26.42
CA TYR A 267 15.87 6.57 27.46
C TYR A 267 14.38 6.28 27.46
N LYS A 268 13.69 6.61 28.54
CA LYS A 268 12.28 6.30 28.72
C LYS A 268 11.41 7.45 28.24
N LEU A 269 10.53 7.19 27.27
CA LEU A 269 9.57 8.19 26.76
C LEU A 269 8.73 8.78 27.90
N GLN A 270 8.34 7.96 28.88
CA GLN A 270 7.55 8.42 30.02
C GLN A 270 8.31 9.38 30.94
N GLU A 271 9.62 9.49 30.88
CA GLU A 271 10.39 10.53 31.58
C GLU A 271 10.32 11.87 30.83
N LYS A 272 9.96 11.83 29.55
CA LYS A 272 9.93 12.94 28.60
C LYS A 272 8.51 13.29 28.12
N PHE A 273 7.47 12.85 28.82
CA PHE A 273 6.09 13.19 28.42
C PHE A 273 5.81 14.70 28.34
N PRO A 274 6.31 15.57 29.26
CA PRO A 274 6.16 17.00 29.07
C PRO A 274 6.72 17.49 27.75
N GLU A 275 7.98 17.17 27.45
CA GLU A 275 8.68 17.56 26.23
C GLU A 275 7.98 16.98 24.97
N PHE A 276 7.53 15.72 25.05
CA PHE A 276 6.78 15.07 23.98
C PHE A 276 5.48 15.81 23.67
N LEU A 277 4.67 16.14 24.69
CA LEU A 277 3.38 16.81 24.52
C LEU A 277 3.54 18.29 24.14
N ASP A 278 4.63 18.93 24.56
CA ASP A 278 4.98 20.29 24.20
C ASP A 278 5.62 20.39 22.80
N GLY A 279 5.86 19.24 22.13
CA GLY A 279 6.31 19.18 20.75
C GLY A 279 7.82 19.29 20.59
N ASP A 280 8.63 18.89 21.57
CA ASP A 280 10.10 18.81 21.43
C ASP A 280 10.46 17.96 20.21
N ALA A 281 11.25 18.56 19.31
CA ALA A 281 11.52 17.98 18.00
C ALA A 281 12.26 16.63 18.09
N VAL A 282 13.16 16.47 19.06
CA VAL A 282 13.94 15.25 19.22
C VAL A 282 13.04 14.14 19.75
N VAL A 283 12.33 14.37 20.85
CA VAL A 283 11.46 13.36 21.47
C VAL A 283 10.33 12.92 20.53
N VAL A 284 9.75 13.87 19.77
CA VAL A 284 8.72 13.57 18.77
C VAL A 284 9.31 12.79 17.58
N SER A 285 10.54 13.10 17.18
CA SER A 285 11.23 12.34 16.12
C SER A 285 11.47 10.89 16.54
N ASP A 286 12.04 10.69 17.72
CA ASP A 286 12.34 9.37 18.27
C ASP A 286 11.06 8.52 18.45
N TYR A 287 9.97 9.16 18.89
CA TYR A 287 8.67 8.50 18.98
C TYR A 287 8.13 8.05 17.60
N ARG A 288 8.27 8.89 16.57
CA ARG A 288 7.84 8.55 15.21
C ARG A 288 8.72 7.49 14.59
N GLU A 289 10.01 7.54 14.83
CA GLU A 289 10.97 6.52 14.39
C GLU A 289 10.61 5.17 15.01
N THR A 290 10.31 5.12 16.30
CA THR A 290 9.87 3.88 16.97
C THR A 290 8.63 3.29 16.33
N LEU A 291 7.59 4.09 16.05
CA LEU A 291 6.38 3.62 15.38
C LEU A 291 6.66 3.14 13.94
N GLY A 292 7.53 3.87 13.22
CA GLY A 292 7.94 3.50 11.88
C GLY A 292 8.65 2.16 11.82
N ASP A 293 9.59 1.96 12.72
CA ASP A 293 10.35 0.71 12.87
C ASP A 293 9.45 -0.48 13.26
N MET A 294 8.55 -0.26 14.22
CA MET A 294 7.56 -1.27 14.60
C MET A 294 6.64 -1.65 13.44
N LEU A 295 6.21 -0.70 12.62
CA LEU A 295 5.41 -0.99 11.44
C LEU A 295 6.19 -1.81 10.40
N LEU A 296 7.42 -1.42 10.14
CA LEU A 296 8.30 -2.12 9.20
C LEU A 296 8.50 -3.58 9.62
N HIS A 297 8.94 -3.82 10.85
CA HIS A 297 9.33 -5.16 11.30
C HIS A 297 8.16 -6.03 11.73
N ASN A 298 7.17 -5.45 12.43
CA ASN A 298 6.05 -6.21 12.99
C ASN A 298 4.92 -6.45 11.99
N PHE A 299 4.82 -5.63 10.94
CA PHE A 299 3.81 -5.80 9.91
C PHE A 299 4.42 -6.15 8.55
N THR A 300 5.14 -5.21 7.91
CA THR A 300 5.53 -5.36 6.51
C THR A 300 6.44 -6.56 6.29
N GLU A 301 7.53 -6.67 7.06
CA GLU A 301 8.44 -7.82 6.97
C GLU A 301 7.81 -9.11 7.45
N GLN A 302 7.02 -9.07 8.53
CA GLN A 302 6.37 -10.26 9.06
C GLN A 302 5.38 -10.85 8.05
N TRP A 303 4.57 -10.01 7.43
CA TRP A 303 3.63 -10.41 6.38
C TRP A 303 4.37 -10.96 5.14
N THR A 304 5.43 -10.28 4.68
CA THR A 304 6.25 -10.75 3.56
C THR A 304 6.87 -12.12 3.87
N LYS A 305 7.48 -12.28 5.04
CA LYS A 305 8.05 -13.55 5.48
C LYS A 305 6.99 -14.65 5.59
N TRP A 306 5.78 -14.31 6.02
CA TRP A 306 4.64 -15.25 6.06
C TRP A 306 4.23 -15.70 4.67
N ALA A 307 4.10 -14.81 3.70
CA ALA A 307 3.74 -15.12 2.32
C ALA A 307 4.83 -15.97 1.64
N ASN A 308 6.10 -15.56 1.75
CA ASN A 308 7.22 -16.26 1.11
C ASN A 308 7.38 -17.71 1.62
N LYS A 309 7.12 -17.98 2.91
CA LYS A 309 7.10 -19.35 3.47
C LYS A 309 6.05 -20.26 2.83
N ARG A 310 5.06 -19.69 2.13
CA ARG A 310 3.97 -20.39 1.43
C ARG A 310 4.17 -20.43 -0.08
N GLY A 311 5.31 -19.96 -0.56
CA GLY A 311 5.63 -19.87 -1.98
C GLY A 311 4.93 -18.72 -2.71
N ALA A 312 4.28 -17.82 -1.97
CA ALA A 312 3.69 -16.59 -2.50
C ALA A 312 4.66 -15.42 -2.34
N ILE A 313 4.48 -14.38 -3.14
CA ILE A 313 5.17 -13.10 -3.00
C ILE A 313 4.22 -12.02 -2.51
N THR A 314 4.76 -10.83 -2.17
CA THR A 314 3.96 -9.70 -1.66
C THR A 314 4.05 -8.50 -2.59
N ARG A 315 2.91 -7.80 -2.75
CA ARG A 315 2.81 -6.50 -3.40
C ARG A 315 2.14 -5.51 -2.45
N ASN A 316 2.77 -4.34 -2.26
CA ASN A 316 2.39 -3.42 -1.18
C ASN A 316 2.39 -1.97 -1.61
N GLN A 317 1.34 -1.26 -1.24
CA GLN A 317 1.27 0.19 -1.21
C GLN A 317 1.66 0.67 0.21
N ALA A 318 2.86 1.21 0.36
CA ALA A 318 3.35 1.65 1.67
C ALA A 318 2.94 3.08 2.03
N HIS A 319 2.47 3.88 1.08
CA HIS A 319 2.08 5.27 1.33
C HIS A 319 0.92 5.36 2.33
N GLY A 320 0.86 6.49 3.03
CA GLY A 320 -0.05 6.70 4.16
C GLY A 320 0.47 6.16 5.49
N SER A 321 1.50 5.31 5.50
CA SER A 321 2.09 4.79 6.73
C SER A 321 2.95 5.84 7.47
N PRO A 322 3.09 5.73 8.79
CA PRO A 322 3.96 6.62 9.59
C PRO A 322 5.45 6.25 9.51
N ALA A 323 5.82 5.26 8.70
CA ALA A 323 7.18 4.74 8.58
C ALA A 323 7.97 5.41 7.43
N ASN A 324 9.26 5.08 7.34
CA ASN A 324 10.06 5.38 6.15
C ASN A 324 9.51 4.59 4.96
N LEU A 325 8.98 5.28 3.96
CA LEU A 325 8.32 4.65 2.82
C LEU A 325 9.30 3.83 1.97
N ILE A 326 10.56 4.29 1.83
CA ILE A 326 11.57 3.54 1.06
C ILE A 326 11.83 2.17 1.71
N ASP A 327 11.95 2.12 3.03
CA ASP A 327 12.19 0.87 3.76
C ASP A 327 10.98 -0.07 3.66
N CYS A 328 9.77 0.45 3.82
CA CYS A 328 8.54 -0.34 3.66
C CYS A 328 8.36 -0.88 2.24
N TYR A 329 8.71 -0.10 1.20
CA TYR A 329 8.72 -0.57 -0.18
C TYR A 329 9.85 -1.57 -0.44
N ALA A 330 11.01 -1.40 0.21
CA ALA A 330 12.13 -2.32 0.11
C ALA A 330 11.85 -3.69 0.77
N ALA A 331 10.98 -3.73 1.77
CA ALA A 331 10.69 -4.93 2.55
C ALA A 331 9.73 -5.92 1.87
N VAL A 332 9.11 -5.57 0.74
CA VAL A 332 8.18 -6.42 -0.02
C VAL A 332 8.76 -6.85 -1.35
N ASP A 333 8.16 -7.86 -2.00
CA ASP A 333 8.69 -8.37 -3.26
C ASP A 333 8.42 -7.42 -4.44
N ILE A 334 7.21 -6.84 -4.49
CA ILE A 334 6.79 -5.88 -5.50
C ILE A 334 6.30 -4.60 -4.82
N PRO A 335 7.11 -3.53 -4.78
CA PRO A 335 6.65 -2.23 -4.33
C PRO A 335 5.65 -1.63 -5.31
N GLU A 336 4.53 -1.08 -4.80
CA GLU A 336 3.49 -0.48 -5.62
C GLU A 336 3.21 0.96 -5.18
N ILE A 337 3.16 1.88 -6.14
CA ILE A 337 2.72 3.26 -5.92
C ILE A 337 1.24 3.42 -6.25
N GLU A 338 0.66 4.53 -5.84
CA GLU A 338 -0.68 4.98 -6.25
C GLU A 338 -0.65 6.44 -6.71
N GLY A 339 -1.40 6.77 -7.75
CA GLY A 339 -1.59 8.14 -8.24
C GLY A 339 -2.97 8.67 -7.87
N PHE A 340 -3.02 9.78 -7.11
CA PHE A 340 -4.27 10.26 -6.49
C PHE A 340 -5.07 11.26 -7.29
N GLY A 341 -4.55 11.83 -8.36
CA GLY A 341 -5.28 12.88 -9.05
C GLY A 341 -4.66 13.33 -10.35
N LEU A 342 -5.39 14.21 -11.05
CA LEU A 342 -4.96 14.78 -12.31
C LEU A 342 -3.88 15.85 -12.08
N THR A 343 -2.64 15.52 -12.43
CA THR A 343 -1.54 16.48 -12.41
C THR A 343 -1.58 17.38 -13.64
N ASP A 344 -1.35 18.67 -13.44
CA ASP A 344 -1.14 19.61 -14.53
C ASP A 344 0.31 19.56 -15.03
N PHE A 345 0.54 18.81 -16.08
CA PHE A 345 1.87 18.68 -16.71
C PHE A 345 2.24 19.85 -17.63
N GLY A 346 1.44 20.92 -17.68
CA GLY A 346 1.68 22.05 -18.56
C GLY A 346 1.51 21.74 -20.05
N ILE A 347 0.93 20.62 -20.41
CA ILE A 347 0.76 20.20 -21.81
C ILE A 347 -0.36 21.03 -22.46
N LYS A 348 -0.01 21.74 -23.55
CA LYS A 348 -0.95 22.57 -24.31
C LYS A 348 -2.04 21.71 -24.94
N GLY A 349 -3.30 22.07 -24.72
CA GLY A 349 -4.46 21.38 -25.29
C GLY A 349 -4.89 20.14 -24.50
N LEU A 350 -4.16 19.73 -23.45
CA LEU A 350 -4.63 18.70 -22.55
C LEU A 350 -5.82 19.23 -21.75
N ARG A 351 -6.89 18.45 -21.68
CA ARG A 351 -8.09 18.79 -20.89
C ARG A 351 -7.72 18.98 -19.42
N LYS A 352 -8.20 20.08 -18.85
CA LYS A 352 -8.09 20.39 -17.43
C LYS A 352 -9.49 20.53 -16.85
N ASP A 353 -9.76 19.79 -15.79
CA ASP A 353 -11.04 19.86 -15.08
C ASP A 353 -10.88 20.86 -13.91
N PRO A 354 -11.62 22.00 -13.90
CA PRO A 354 -11.49 23.02 -12.86
C PRO A 354 -11.68 22.42 -11.46
N GLY A 355 -10.74 22.75 -10.55
CA GLY A 355 -10.76 22.24 -9.18
C GLY A 355 -10.36 20.76 -9.00
N LYS A 356 -10.15 20.02 -10.10
CA LYS A 356 -9.74 18.61 -10.10
C LYS A 356 -8.33 18.37 -10.62
N THR A 357 -7.80 19.36 -11.39
CA THR A 357 -6.43 19.32 -11.92
C THR A 357 -5.59 20.36 -11.18
N ARG A 358 -4.43 19.97 -10.68
CA ARG A 358 -3.51 20.84 -9.93
C ARG A 358 -2.07 20.62 -10.40
N PRO A 359 -1.20 21.65 -10.33
CA PRO A 359 0.23 21.40 -10.40
C PRO A 359 0.62 20.39 -9.31
N ASN A 360 1.34 19.34 -9.70
CA ASN A 360 1.87 18.36 -8.76
C ASN A 360 0.79 17.72 -7.82
N PHE A 361 -0.36 17.33 -8.35
CA PHE A 361 -1.44 16.71 -7.57
C PHE A 361 -1.02 15.32 -7.09
N SER A 362 -0.43 14.51 -7.97
CA SER A 362 0.35 13.35 -7.60
C SER A 362 1.77 13.86 -7.36
N ASP A 363 2.17 13.98 -6.10
CA ASP A 363 3.53 14.39 -5.77
C ASP A 363 4.52 13.48 -6.51
N LEU A 364 5.46 14.06 -7.25
CA LEU A 364 6.47 13.31 -8.00
C LEU A 364 7.25 12.35 -7.08
N SER A 365 7.45 12.72 -5.81
CA SER A 365 8.09 11.86 -4.81
C SER A 365 7.28 10.57 -4.60
N MET A 366 5.95 10.66 -4.51
CA MET A 366 5.05 9.50 -4.37
C MET A 366 5.26 8.51 -5.53
N LEU A 367 5.31 9.03 -6.76
CA LEU A 367 5.51 8.22 -7.95
C LEU A 367 6.91 7.60 -8.04
N LYS A 368 7.88 8.11 -7.25
CA LYS A 368 9.29 7.66 -7.27
C LYS A 368 9.68 6.74 -6.11
N TYR A 369 8.91 6.68 -5.02
CA TYR A 369 9.30 5.86 -3.86
C TYR A 369 9.41 4.37 -4.17
N ALA A 370 8.42 3.77 -4.80
CA ALA A 370 8.47 2.34 -5.14
C ALA A 370 9.57 1.99 -6.16
N PRO A 371 9.70 2.71 -7.31
CA PRO A 371 10.80 2.49 -8.24
C PRO A 371 12.18 2.71 -7.60
N SER A 372 12.31 3.70 -6.71
CA SER A 372 13.56 3.99 -5.99
C SER A 372 13.95 2.83 -5.08
N ALA A 373 13.01 2.34 -4.26
CA ALA A 373 13.22 1.19 -3.40
C ALA A 373 13.58 -0.07 -4.22
N ALA A 374 12.88 -0.32 -5.32
CA ALA A 374 13.19 -1.43 -6.22
C ALA A 374 14.60 -1.34 -6.79
N HIS A 375 15.00 -0.15 -7.25
CA HIS A 375 16.33 0.08 -7.83
C HIS A 375 17.45 -0.21 -6.84
N ILE A 376 17.39 0.37 -5.62
CA ILE A 376 18.46 0.20 -4.62
C ILE A 376 18.53 -1.22 -4.04
N THR A 377 17.42 -1.97 -4.07
CA THR A 377 17.35 -3.36 -3.57
C THR A 377 17.47 -4.41 -4.68
N GLY A 378 17.63 -3.99 -5.94
CA GLY A 378 17.77 -4.90 -7.08
C GLY A 378 16.49 -5.66 -7.43
N LYS A 379 15.31 -5.17 -7.05
CA LYS A 379 14.03 -5.78 -7.41
C LYS A 379 13.73 -5.56 -8.89
N LYS A 380 13.19 -6.59 -9.54
CA LYS A 380 12.90 -6.58 -10.97
C LYS A 380 11.64 -5.78 -11.32
N TYR A 381 10.66 -5.81 -10.44
CA TYR A 381 9.33 -5.26 -10.72
C TYR A 381 8.96 -4.16 -9.75
N THR A 382 8.23 -3.19 -10.28
CA THR A 382 7.42 -2.23 -9.54
C THR A 382 6.02 -2.26 -10.12
N SER A 383 5.02 -1.95 -9.30
CA SER A 383 3.64 -1.85 -9.71
C SER A 383 3.12 -0.43 -9.47
N SER A 384 2.03 -0.10 -10.13
CA SER A 384 1.37 1.20 -9.95
C SER A 384 -0.14 1.04 -10.05
N GLU A 385 -0.84 1.44 -9.03
CA GLU A 385 -2.24 1.79 -9.12
C GLU A 385 -2.32 3.21 -9.66
N THR A 386 -2.42 3.34 -10.98
CA THR A 386 -2.44 4.63 -11.67
C THR A 386 -3.85 4.90 -12.17
N PHE A 387 -4.21 6.18 -12.28
CA PHE A 387 -5.51 6.64 -12.75
C PHE A 387 -6.69 6.43 -11.79
N THR A 388 -6.42 6.13 -10.54
CA THR A 388 -7.40 6.10 -9.45
C THR A 388 -7.67 7.52 -8.97
N TRP A 389 -8.28 8.32 -9.81
CA TRP A 389 -8.51 9.73 -9.47
C TRP A 389 -9.88 9.94 -8.84
N LEU A 390 -9.90 10.80 -7.82
CA LEU A 390 -11.13 11.24 -7.14
C LEU A 390 -11.94 12.21 -8.01
N THR A 391 -12.14 11.85 -9.27
CA THR A 391 -12.97 12.58 -10.23
C THR A 391 -14.31 11.89 -10.44
N GLU A 392 -15.21 12.50 -11.21
CA GLU A 392 -16.46 11.86 -11.56
C GLU A 392 -16.21 10.60 -12.42
N HIS A 393 -16.96 9.56 -12.14
CA HIS A 393 -16.83 8.27 -12.82
C HIS A 393 -16.89 8.41 -14.34
N PHE A 394 -16.00 7.71 -15.04
CA PHE A 394 -15.92 7.59 -16.49
C PHE A 394 -15.68 8.91 -17.26
N ARG A 395 -15.32 10.01 -16.59
CA ARG A 395 -15.05 11.28 -17.26
C ARG A 395 -13.60 11.47 -17.70
N THR A 396 -12.68 10.68 -17.15
CA THR A 396 -11.27 10.80 -17.51
C THR A 396 -11.00 10.19 -18.86
N SER A 397 -10.35 10.95 -19.73
CA SER A 397 -9.99 10.52 -21.08
C SER A 397 -8.60 9.88 -21.11
N LEU A 398 -8.34 9.02 -22.10
CA LEU A 398 -7.01 8.42 -22.31
C LEU A 398 -5.91 9.48 -22.48
N SER A 399 -6.23 10.64 -23.08
CA SER A 399 -5.27 11.75 -23.20
C SER A 399 -4.85 12.35 -21.85
N GLN A 400 -5.72 12.28 -20.84
CA GLN A 400 -5.39 12.71 -19.46
C GLN A 400 -4.58 11.65 -18.72
N MET A 401 -4.79 10.37 -19.02
CA MET A 401 -4.04 9.24 -18.41
C MET A 401 -2.61 9.17 -18.92
N LYS A 402 -2.41 9.37 -20.21
CA LYS A 402 -1.11 9.17 -20.88
C LYS A 402 0.08 9.90 -20.25
N PRO A 403 -0.03 11.14 -19.75
CA PRO A 403 1.09 11.81 -19.12
C PRO A 403 1.51 11.22 -17.76
N ASP A 404 0.63 10.46 -17.07
CA ASP A 404 0.95 9.78 -15.81
C ASP A 404 1.68 8.44 -16.04
N MET A 405 1.64 7.93 -17.26
CA MET A 405 2.36 6.71 -17.65
C MET A 405 3.85 6.97 -17.85
#